data_d4da3560e78d33f33b50be522048cf68
#
_entry.id   d4da3560e78d33f33b50be522048cf68
#
_cell.length_a   1.000
_cell.length_b   1.000
_cell.length_c   1.000
_cell.angle_alpha   90.00
_cell.angle_beta   90.00
_cell.angle_gamma   90.00
#
_symmetry.space_group_name_H-M   'P 1'
#
loop_
_entity.id
_entity.type
_entity.pdbx_description
1 polymer ?
#
loop_
_entity_poly.entity_id
_entity_poly.type
_entity_poly.pdbx_seq_one_letter_code
_entity_poly.pdbx_strand_id
1 'polypeptide(L)'
;MKMLDYVQRAHVRMGENLERSSELVALLVDIFQSGSFNALRIVASGSSRHAADCARDYLQDALQMQVSVVTPEAFVDFEHTYPRHALNIAVSQSGYSTNTIAALDYMRTHDMAAVA
;
A
#
# COMPACT_ATOMS: atom_id res chain seq x y z
N MET A 1 -1.37 -0.82 -27.04
CA MET A 1 -1.14 -2.16 -26.46
C MET A 1 -2.45 -2.72 -25.95
N LYS A 2 -2.79 -3.92 -26.36
CA LYS A 2 -4.04 -4.57 -25.96
C LYS A 2 -3.89 -5.24 -24.57
N MET A 3 -5.01 -5.51 -23.94
CA MET A 3 -5.02 -6.18 -22.61
C MET A 3 -4.22 -7.49 -22.62
N LEU A 4 -4.38 -8.28 -23.71
CA LEU A 4 -3.66 -9.56 -23.82
C LEU A 4 -2.15 -9.37 -23.81
N ASP A 5 -1.62 -8.30 -24.40
CA ASP A 5 -0.19 -8.01 -24.39
C ASP A 5 0.31 -7.77 -22.95
N TYR A 6 -0.46 -7.07 -22.16
CA TYR A 6 -0.13 -6.85 -20.74
C TYR A 6 -0.13 -8.17 -19.96
N VAL A 7 -1.15 -8.99 -20.16
CA VAL A 7 -1.25 -10.30 -19.49
C VAL A 7 -0.05 -11.18 -19.85
N GLN A 8 0.32 -11.22 -21.13
CA GLN A 8 1.45 -12.03 -21.59
C GLN A 8 2.81 -11.55 -21.06
N ARG A 9 2.93 -10.27 -20.72
CA ARG A 9 4.15 -9.68 -20.18
C ARG A 9 4.20 -9.67 -18.64
N ALA A 10 3.10 -10.00 -17.98
CA ALA A 10 3.01 -9.88 -16.53
C ALA A 10 4.11 -10.66 -15.80
N HIS A 11 4.39 -11.90 -16.23
CA HIS A 11 5.41 -12.73 -15.59
C HIS A 11 6.81 -12.16 -15.73
N VAL A 12 7.12 -11.53 -16.85
CA VAL A 12 8.42 -10.88 -17.07
C VAL A 12 8.56 -9.67 -16.14
N ARG A 13 7.54 -8.84 -16.05
CA ARG A 13 7.53 -7.68 -15.14
C ARG A 13 7.63 -8.07 -13.69
N MET A 14 6.92 -9.11 -13.28
CA MET A 14 7.03 -9.64 -11.92
C MET A 14 8.46 -10.11 -11.61
N GLY A 15 9.10 -10.83 -12.54
CA GLY A 15 10.48 -11.26 -12.40
C GLY A 15 11.44 -10.09 -12.25
N GLU A 16 11.31 -9.06 -13.10
CA GLU A 16 12.12 -7.85 -13.03
C GLU A 16 11.94 -7.14 -11.69
N ASN A 17 10.72 -7.03 -11.22
CA ASN A 17 10.42 -6.38 -9.93
C ASN A 17 11.00 -7.17 -8.75
N LEU A 18 10.95 -8.49 -8.80
CA LEU A 18 11.56 -9.33 -7.76
C LEU A 18 13.08 -9.14 -7.70
N GLU A 19 13.74 -9.10 -8.85
CA GLU A 19 15.20 -8.86 -8.92
C GLU A 19 15.59 -7.50 -8.37
N ARG A 20 14.73 -6.50 -8.55
CA ARG A 20 14.95 -5.13 -8.10
C ARG A 20 14.24 -4.80 -6.79
N SER A 21 13.70 -5.77 -6.08
CA SER A 21 12.84 -5.53 -4.93
C SER A 21 13.51 -4.68 -3.84
N SER A 22 14.77 -4.96 -3.51
CA SER A 22 15.51 -4.18 -2.50
C SER A 22 15.62 -2.71 -2.88
N GLU A 23 15.88 -2.42 -4.17
CA GLU A 23 15.96 -1.06 -4.68
C GLU A 23 14.61 -0.35 -4.67
N LEU A 24 13.56 -1.05 -5.15
CA LEU A 24 12.24 -0.48 -5.29
C LEU A 24 11.58 -0.10 -3.96
N VAL A 25 11.86 -0.86 -2.90
CA VAL A 25 11.27 -0.63 -1.59
C VAL A 25 12.21 0.03 -0.58
N ALA A 26 13.40 0.44 -0.99
CA ALA A 26 14.41 0.98 -0.09
C ALA A 26 13.88 2.16 0.75
N LEU A 27 13.20 3.11 0.13
CA LEU A 27 12.63 4.27 0.83
C LEU A 27 11.57 3.85 1.84
N LEU A 28 10.70 2.91 1.47
CA LEU A 28 9.67 2.39 2.36
C LEU A 28 10.28 1.70 3.58
N VAL A 29 11.31 0.88 3.37
CA VAL A 29 12.03 0.21 4.45
C VAL A 29 12.68 1.23 5.39
N ASP A 30 13.31 2.27 4.85
CA ASP A 30 13.93 3.32 5.66
C ASP A 30 12.90 4.03 6.53
N ILE A 31 11.75 4.40 5.97
CA ILE A 31 10.67 5.05 6.71
C ILE A 31 10.13 4.11 7.79
N PHE A 32 9.92 2.85 7.47
CA PHE A 32 9.42 1.85 8.41
C PHE A 32 10.38 1.66 9.58
N GLN A 33 11.67 1.53 9.31
CA GLN A 33 12.69 1.31 10.35
C GLN A 33 12.96 2.52 11.20
N SER A 34 12.82 3.73 10.65
CA SER A 34 13.06 4.98 11.39
C SER A 34 11.88 5.38 12.29
N GLY A 35 10.69 4.82 12.06
CA GLY A 35 9.49 5.15 12.82
C GLY A 35 9.16 4.10 13.88
N SER A 36 8.27 4.46 14.79
CA SER A 36 7.78 3.57 15.85
C SER A 36 6.38 3.05 15.51
N PHE A 37 6.28 2.33 14.40
CA PHE A 37 5.01 1.79 13.92
C PHE A 37 4.72 0.45 14.56
N ASN A 38 3.46 0.23 14.89
CA ASN A 38 2.98 -1.07 15.42
C ASN A 38 2.00 -1.75 14.47
N ALA A 39 1.72 -1.14 13.33
CA ALA A 39 0.80 -1.69 12.33
C ALA A 39 1.07 -1.10 10.95
N LEU A 40 0.63 -1.79 9.93
CA LEU A 40 0.53 -1.27 8.56
C LEU A 40 -0.94 -1.13 8.18
N ARG A 41 -1.27 -0.05 7.50
CA ARG A 41 -2.58 0.13 6.88
C ARG A 41 -2.37 0.40 5.40
N ILE A 42 -2.87 -0.49 4.57
CA ILE A 42 -2.78 -0.36 3.12
C ILE A 42 -4.11 0.18 2.61
N VAL A 43 -4.04 1.32 1.94
CA VAL A 43 -5.21 2.01 1.38
C VAL A 43 -5.19 1.81 -0.13
N ALA A 44 -6.14 1.06 -0.63
CA ALA A 44 -6.19 0.69 -2.04
C ALA A 44 -7.60 0.34 -2.49
N SER A 45 -7.85 0.46 -3.78
CA SER A 45 -9.12 0.06 -4.41
C SER A 45 -8.88 -0.78 -5.65
N GLY A 46 -9.92 -1.49 -6.09
CA GLY A 46 -9.89 -2.31 -7.31
C GLY A 46 -8.83 -3.40 -7.26
N SER A 47 -8.10 -3.58 -8.35
CA SER A 47 -7.06 -4.61 -8.45
C SER A 47 -5.89 -4.37 -7.51
N SER A 48 -5.58 -3.11 -7.18
CA SER A 48 -4.56 -2.77 -6.18
C SER A 48 -4.96 -3.29 -4.80
N ARG A 49 -6.25 -3.20 -4.43
CA ARG A 49 -6.76 -3.75 -3.18
C ARG A 49 -6.67 -5.27 -3.17
N HIS A 50 -7.03 -5.92 -4.27
CA HIS A 50 -6.93 -7.38 -4.37
C HIS A 50 -5.49 -7.85 -4.21
N ALA A 51 -4.54 -7.17 -4.81
CA ALA A 51 -3.12 -7.48 -4.63
C ALA A 51 -2.68 -7.32 -3.17
N ALA A 52 -3.12 -6.26 -2.52
CA ALA A 52 -2.84 -6.04 -1.10
C ALA A 52 -3.47 -7.12 -0.21
N ASP A 53 -4.71 -7.51 -0.49
CA ASP A 53 -5.39 -8.59 0.23
C ASP A 53 -4.62 -9.91 0.12
N CYS A 54 -4.08 -10.22 -1.06
CA CYS A 54 -3.27 -11.42 -1.26
C CYS A 54 -1.98 -11.40 -0.43
N ALA A 55 -1.38 -10.24 -0.25
CA ALA A 55 -0.11 -10.10 0.47
C ALA A 55 -0.29 -9.95 1.99
N ARG A 56 -1.49 -9.61 2.44
CA ARG A 56 -1.76 -9.23 3.83
C ARG A 56 -1.30 -10.25 4.85
N ASP A 57 -1.70 -11.50 4.69
CA ASP A 57 -1.41 -12.55 5.69
C ASP A 57 0.11 -12.83 5.75
N TYR A 58 0.76 -12.85 4.61
CA TYR A 58 2.21 -12.99 4.55
C TYR A 58 2.92 -11.84 5.25
N LEU A 59 2.50 -10.61 4.98
CA LEU A 59 3.09 -9.43 5.60
C LEU A 59 2.86 -9.43 7.12
N GLN A 60 1.67 -9.80 7.56
CA GLN A 60 1.34 -9.84 8.98
C GLN A 60 2.20 -10.86 9.73
N ASP A 61 2.41 -12.02 9.14
CA ASP A 61 3.28 -13.04 9.71
C ASP A 61 4.74 -12.61 9.70
N ALA A 62 5.23 -12.11 8.56
CA ALA A 62 6.63 -11.72 8.41
C ALA A 62 7.02 -10.55 9.31
N LEU A 63 6.13 -9.56 9.47
CA LEU A 63 6.40 -8.36 10.25
C LEU A 63 5.97 -8.48 11.71
N GLN A 64 5.23 -9.52 12.08
CA GLN A 64 4.69 -9.74 13.43
C GLN A 64 3.92 -8.51 13.94
N MET A 65 3.09 -7.94 13.07
CA MET A 65 2.22 -6.81 13.41
C MET A 65 0.94 -6.88 12.59
N GLN A 66 -0.08 -6.13 13.04
CA GLN A 66 -1.35 -6.06 12.34
C GLN A 66 -1.17 -5.38 10.99
N VAL A 67 -1.68 -6.01 9.93
CA VAL A 67 -1.75 -5.44 8.58
C VAL A 67 -3.22 -5.38 8.18
N SER A 68 -3.71 -4.20 7.89
CA SER A 68 -5.08 -3.99 7.44
C SER A 68 -5.09 -3.44 6.00
N VAL A 69 -6.10 -3.84 5.25
CA VAL A 69 -6.33 -3.36 3.89
C VAL A 69 -7.71 -2.72 3.86
N VAL A 70 -7.76 -1.44 3.52
CA VAL A 70 -8.99 -0.66 3.52
C VAL A 70 -9.15 0.08 2.20
N THR A 71 -10.39 0.37 1.83
CA THR A 71 -10.65 1.23 0.68
C THR A 71 -10.38 2.68 1.03
N PRO A 72 -10.06 3.54 0.04
CA PRO A 72 -9.85 4.96 0.32
C PRO A 72 -11.07 5.63 0.95
N GLU A 73 -12.26 5.28 0.52
CA GLU A 73 -13.51 5.84 1.06
C GLU A 73 -13.70 5.43 2.51
N ALA A 74 -13.53 4.15 2.82
CA ALA A 74 -13.64 3.66 4.19
C ALA A 74 -12.58 4.29 5.09
N PHE A 75 -11.37 4.50 4.57
CA PHE A 75 -10.30 5.16 5.32
C PHE A 75 -10.70 6.57 5.73
N VAL A 76 -11.17 7.38 4.79
CA VAL A 76 -11.54 8.77 5.06
C VAL A 76 -12.71 8.84 6.05
N ASP A 77 -13.70 7.96 5.89
CA ASP A 77 -14.91 8.00 6.72
C ASP A 77 -14.70 7.38 8.10
N PHE A 78 -14.04 6.22 8.20
CA PHE A 78 -14.02 5.46 9.45
C PHE A 78 -12.68 4.81 9.80
N GLU A 79 -12.00 4.22 8.82
CA GLU A 79 -10.90 3.27 9.05
C GLU A 79 -9.56 3.96 9.30
N HIS A 80 -9.55 5.27 9.44
CA HIS A 80 -8.34 6.03 9.80
C HIS A 80 -8.04 5.99 11.30
N THR A 81 -9.00 5.61 12.13
CA THR A 81 -8.87 5.69 13.59
C THR A 81 -8.01 4.57 14.15
N TYR A 82 -8.25 3.35 13.72
CA TYR A 82 -7.54 2.17 14.20
C TYR A 82 -7.00 1.35 13.03
N PRO A 83 -5.84 0.68 13.18
CA PRO A 83 -4.95 0.73 14.33
C PRO A 83 -4.26 2.09 14.46
N ARG A 84 -3.91 2.45 15.69
CA ARG A 84 -3.13 3.66 15.97
C ARG A 84 -1.66 3.39 15.70
N HIS A 85 -0.91 4.45 15.43
CA HIS A 85 0.53 4.37 15.12
C HIS A 85 0.84 3.47 13.94
N ALA A 86 -0.08 3.42 12.98
CA ALA A 86 0.11 2.68 11.74
C ALA A 86 0.88 3.51 10.74
N LEU A 87 1.75 2.82 9.98
CA LEU A 87 2.25 3.39 8.72
C LEU A 87 1.18 3.18 7.65
N ASN A 88 0.76 4.25 7.02
CA ASN A 88 -0.25 4.21 5.97
C ASN A 88 0.43 4.14 4.60
N ILE A 89 0.05 3.16 3.79
CA ILE A 89 0.59 2.96 2.45
C ILE A 89 -0.57 3.06 1.46
N ALA A 90 -0.54 4.09 0.63
CA ALA A 90 -1.51 4.25 -0.45
C ALA A 90 -0.97 3.61 -1.72
N VAL A 91 -1.75 2.71 -2.32
CA VAL A 91 -1.36 1.98 -3.51
C VAL A 91 -2.29 2.34 -4.65
N SER A 92 -1.73 2.82 -5.75
CA SER A 92 -2.48 3.16 -6.96
C SER A 92 -1.61 2.87 -8.18
N GLN A 93 -2.14 2.09 -9.10
CA GLN A 93 -1.43 1.77 -10.35
C GLN A 93 -1.30 2.99 -11.24
N SER A 94 -2.36 3.79 -11.37
CA SER A 94 -2.37 4.97 -12.22
C SER A 94 -1.78 6.22 -11.56
N GLY A 95 -1.87 6.31 -10.22
CA GLY A 95 -1.57 7.53 -9.48
C GLY A 95 -2.63 8.63 -9.60
N TYR A 96 -3.71 8.39 -10.33
CA TYR A 96 -4.77 9.37 -10.59
C TYR A 96 -6.10 9.02 -9.93
N SER A 97 -6.14 7.98 -9.12
CA SER A 97 -7.37 7.61 -8.40
C SER A 97 -7.82 8.76 -7.49
N THR A 98 -8.97 9.34 -7.77
CA THR A 98 -9.52 10.47 -7.01
C THR A 98 -9.67 10.12 -5.53
N ASN A 99 -10.19 8.95 -5.24
CA ASN A 99 -10.39 8.52 -3.86
C ASN A 99 -9.07 8.25 -3.13
N THR A 100 -8.08 7.72 -3.81
CA THR A 100 -6.74 7.52 -3.23
C THR A 100 -6.07 8.86 -2.94
N ILE A 101 -6.19 9.82 -3.84
CA ILE A 101 -5.68 11.18 -3.63
C ILE A 101 -6.38 11.84 -2.42
N ALA A 102 -7.69 11.67 -2.29
CA ALA A 102 -8.43 12.17 -1.13
C ALA A 102 -7.95 11.55 0.18
N ALA A 103 -7.66 10.26 0.18
CA ALA A 103 -7.10 9.58 1.35
C ALA A 103 -5.71 10.13 1.71
N LEU A 104 -4.84 10.35 0.72
CA LEU A 104 -3.53 10.96 0.94
C LEU A 104 -3.62 12.38 1.49
N ASP A 105 -4.54 13.17 0.99
CA ASP A 105 -4.80 14.51 1.50
C ASP A 105 -5.28 14.46 2.96
N TYR A 106 -6.14 13.51 3.30
CA TYR A 106 -6.57 13.29 4.67
C TYR A 106 -5.37 12.98 5.58
N MET A 107 -4.51 12.05 5.16
CA MET A 107 -3.30 11.70 5.91
C MET A 107 -2.41 12.92 6.14
N ARG A 108 -2.19 13.71 5.11
CA ARG A 108 -1.35 14.90 5.18
C ARG A 108 -1.93 15.95 6.13
N THR A 109 -3.22 16.22 6.04
CA THR A 109 -3.86 17.26 6.86
C THR A 109 -4.01 16.86 8.33
N HIS A 110 -3.91 15.56 8.64
CA HIS A 110 -4.00 15.04 10.01
C HIS A 110 -2.66 14.54 10.54
N ASP A 111 -1.55 14.91 9.88
CA ASP A 111 -0.18 14.57 10.28
C ASP A 111 0.03 13.06 10.48
N MET A 112 -0.58 12.25 9.64
CA MET A 112 -0.43 10.80 9.67
C MET A 112 0.79 10.38 8.85
N ALA A 113 1.55 9.40 9.35
CA ALA A 113 2.66 8.84 8.60
C ALA A 113 2.12 8.11 7.36
N ALA A 114 2.63 8.48 6.18
CA ALA A 114 2.12 7.99 4.91
C ALA A 114 3.21 7.82 3.86
N VAL A 115 3.03 6.81 3.01
CA VAL A 115 3.83 6.54 1.81
C VAL A 115 2.88 6.23 0.66
N ALA A 116 3.21 6.68 -0.53
CA ALA A 116 2.42 6.37 -1.72
C ALA A 116 3.25 5.64 -2.76
#